data_13a5ce10e4906424e47c4894c1d1a7ab
#
_entry.id   13a5ce10e4906424e47c4894c1d1a7ab
#
_cell.length_a   1.000
_cell.length_b   1.000
_cell.length_c   1.000
_cell.angle_alpha   90.00
_cell.angle_beta   90.00
_cell.angle_gamma   90.00
#
_symmetry.space_group_name_H-M   'P 1'
#
loop_
_entity.id
_entity.type
_entity.pdbx_description
1 polymer ?
#
loop_
_entity_poly.entity_id
_entity_poly.type
_entity_poly.pdbx_seq_one_letter_code
_entity_poly.pdbx_strand_id
1 'polypeptide(L)'
;LHKEYRRQRQMCIRDRPLTVPKAFHYHVYTVISGSMEPAIPTGSLVYIKEMEPKDVQVDDVIAFYGTKDAASIITHRVVENRVLMGEFITKGDANATKDMNPAPYDNFIGKVAYSIPKVGGIALVLTGVYGKILAGGAILGAVILHGIASVINSKREKDKDEAEHLSEKKE
;
A
#
# COMPACT_ATOMS: atom_id res chain seq x y z
N LEU A 1 -1.46 34.45 3.50
CA LEU A 1 -2.51 33.49 3.03
C LEU A 1 -1.95 32.31 2.22
N HIS A 2 -0.81 32.46 1.51
CA HIS A 2 -0.22 31.36 0.71
C HIS A 2 0.66 30.36 1.50
N LYS A 3 1.07 30.67 2.73
CA LYS A 3 1.92 29.78 3.55
C LYS A 3 1.15 28.72 4.35
N GLU A 4 -0.09 28.98 4.71
CA GLU A 4 -0.92 28.02 5.45
C GLU A 4 -1.47 26.89 4.58
N TYR A 5 -1.76 27.16 3.30
CA TYR A 5 -2.25 26.17 2.37
C TYR A 5 -1.23 25.05 2.07
N ARG A 6 0.08 25.33 2.21
CA ARG A 6 1.14 24.32 2.08
C ARG A 6 1.29 23.42 3.32
N ARG A 7 0.88 23.87 4.51
CA ARG A 7 0.98 23.06 5.73
C ARG A 7 -0.12 22.00 5.83
N GLN A 8 -1.30 22.25 5.31
CA GLN A 8 -2.39 21.28 5.34
C GLN A 8 -2.19 20.10 4.38
N ARG A 9 -1.42 20.28 3.29
CA ARG A 9 -1.05 19.18 2.39
C ARG A 9 -0.13 18.13 3.01
N GLN A 10 0.53 18.40 4.12
CA GLN A 10 1.47 17.47 4.76
C GLN A 10 0.83 16.57 5.83
N MET A 11 -0.41 16.79 6.24
CA MET A 11 -1.00 16.04 7.36
C MET A 11 -1.81 14.80 6.98
N CYS A 12 -2.18 14.61 5.70
CA CYS A 12 -2.97 13.45 5.28
C CYS A 12 -2.15 12.30 4.61
N ILE A 13 -0.82 12.43 4.52
CA ILE A 13 0.04 11.44 3.84
C ILE A 13 0.88 10.63 4.85
N ARG A 14 0.36 10.36 6.05
CA ARG A 14 1.16 9.67 7.08
C ARG A 14 0.90 8.17 7.22
N ASP A 15 0.07 7.59 6.37
CA ASP A 15 -0.11 6.14 6.30
C ASP A 15 0.52 5.57 5.03
N ARG A 16 1.85 5.56 4.99
CA ARG A 16 2.60 4.82 3.99
C ARG A 16 3.13 3.51 4.59
N PRO A 17 2.54 2.39 4.25
CA PRO A 17 3.21 1.13 4.42
C PRO A 17 3.42 0.49 3.05
N LEU A 18 4.51 0.72 2.48
CA LEU A 18 5.27 -0.03 1.50
C LEU A 18 6.16 0.98 0.77
N THR A 19 7.36 1.13 1.27
CA THR A 19 8.42 1.88 0.63
C THR A 19 8.83 1.17 -0.67
N VAL A 20 8.01 1.35 -1.70
CA VAL A 20 8.53 1.24 -3.06
C VAL A 20 9.41 2.49 -3.23
N PRO A 21 10.68 2.36 -3.60
CA PRO A 21 11.58 3.48 -3.69
C PRO A 21 10.98 4.57 -4.58
N LYS A 22 10.94 5.81 -4.09
CA LYS A 22 10.57 7.02 -4.86
C LYS A 22 11.35 7.16 -6.18
N ALA A 23 12.41 6.37 -6.36
CA ALA A 23 13.24 6.29 -7.55
C ALA A 23 12.50 5.83 -8.83
N PHE A 24 11.29 5.25 -8.70
CA PHE A 24 10.57 4.70 -9.84
C PHE A 24 9.27 5.42 -10.22
N HIS A 25 8.93 6.57 -9.58
CA HIS A 25 7.71 7.35 -9.88
C HIS A 25 6.41 6.52 -9.87
N TYR A 26 6.30 5.55 -8.96
CA TYR A 26 5.09 4.73 -8.78
C TYR A 26 4.38 5.05 -7.48
N HIS A 27 3.06 5.17 -7.55
CA HIS A 27 2.16 5.20 -6.40
C HIS A 27 1.41 3.87 -6.30
N VAL A 28 1.15 3.42 -5.06
CA VAL A 28 0.46 2.15 -4.82
C VAL A 28 -0.80 2.41 -4.03
N TYR A 29 -1.94 1.93 -4.53
CA TYR A 29 -3.25 2.08 -3.90
C TYR A 29 -4.02 0.76 -3.88
N THR A 30 -4.95 0.63 -2.93
CA THR A 30 -5.90 -0.48 -2.87
C THR A 30 -7.24 -0.05 -3.42
N VAL A 31 -7.78 -0.83 -4.34
CA VAL A 31 -9.10 -0.62 -4.94
C VAL A 31 -10.19 -1.04 -3.94
N ILE A 32 -11.08 -0.12 -3.60
CA ILE A 32 -12.15 -0.33 -2.62
C ILE A 32 -13.55 -0.39 -3.24
N SER A 33 -13.68 -0.09 -4.55
CA SER A 33 -14.96 -0.10 -5.27
C SER A 33 -14.92 -1.04 -6.47
N GLY A 34 -16.08 -1.51 -6.92
CA GLY A 34 -16.22 -2.43 -8.06
C GLY A 34 -16.41 -1.75 -9.42
N SER A 35 -16.21 -0.42 -9.53
CA SER A 35 -16.47 0.32 -10.79
C SER A 35 -15.62 -0.14 -11.98
N MET A 36 -14.49 -0.78 -11.71
CA MET A 36 -13.57 -1.31 -12.73
C MET A 36 -13.63 -2.84 -12.89
N GLU A 37 -14.63 -3.49 -12.30
CA GLU A 37 -14.84 -4.91 -12.51
C GLU A 37 -15.33 -5.18 -13.96
N PRO A 38 -14.93 -6.30 -14.57
CA PRO A 38 -14.07 -7.36 -14.05
C PRO A 38 -12.57 -7.09 -14.20
N ALA A 39 -12.15 -6.02 -14.90
CA ALA A 39 -10.75 -5.77 -15.24
C ALA A 39 -9.87 -5.56 -13.99
N ILE A 40 -10.36 -4.80 -13.03
CA ILE A 40 -9.69 -4.58 -11.75
C ILE A 40 -10.68 -4.86 -10.61
N PRO A 41 -10.67 -6.07 -10.04
CA PRO A 41 -11.58 -6.44 -8.97
C PRO A 41 -11.35 -5.64 -7.68
N THR A 42 -12.41 -5.48 -6.90
CA THR A 42 -12.33 -4.93 -5.53
C THR A 42 -11.31 -5.69 -4.69
N GLY A 43 -10.51 -4.97 -3.90
CA GLY A 43 -9.41 -5.54 -3.12
C GLY A 43 -8.11 -5.76 -3.91
N SER A 44 -8.04 -5.28 -5.15
CA SER A 44 -6.79 -5.28 -5.94
C SER A 44 -5.83 -4.21 -5.43
N LEU A 45 -4.53 -4.49 -5.55
CA LEU A 45 -3.47 -3.51 -5.39
C LEU A 45 -3.11 -2.97 -6.78
N VAL A 46 -3.15 -1.65 -6.98
CA VAL A 46 -2.81 -1.00 -8.24
C VAL A 46 -1.55 -0.18 -8.12
N TYR A 47 -0.68 -0.31 -9.11
CA TYR A 47 0.54 0.46 -9.27
C TYR A 47 0.31 1.54 -10.33
N ILE A 48 0.37 2.79 -9.91
CA ILE A 48 0.13 3.96 -10.75
C ILE A 48 1.46 4.59 -11.09
N LYS A 49 1.75 4.71 -12.37
CA LYS A 49 2.93 5.39 -12.91
C LYS A 49 2.58 6.84 -13.22
N GLU A 50 3.36 7.78 -12.67
CA GLU A 50 3.26 9.19 -13.04
C GLU A 50 3.68 9.37 -14.51
N MET A 51 2.90 10.16 -15.24
CA MET A 51 3.19 10.54 -16.62
C MET A 51 2.49 11.86 -16.97
N GLU A 52 2.86 12.46 -18.10
CA GLU A 52 2.16 13.65 -18.58
C GLU A 52 0.74 13.30 -19.04
N PRO A 53 -0.28 14.08 -18.62
CA PRO A 53 -1.68 13.81 -18.99
C PRO A 53 -1.93 13.76 -20.49
N LYS A 54 -1.21 14.59 -21.27
CA LYS A 54 -1.34 14.64 -22.74
C LYS A 54 -0.92 13.34 -23.45
N ASP A 55 -0.06 12.54 -22.81
CA ASP A 55 0.48 11.30 -23.37
C ASP A 55 -0.41 10.08 -23.07
N VAL A 56 -1.46 10.27 -22.27
CA VAL A 56 -2.44 9.24 -21.95
C VAL A 56 -3.30 8.94 -23.19
N GLN A 57 -3.43 7.66 -23.53
CA GLN A 57 -4.19 7.19 -24.66
C GLN A 57 -5.61 6.77 -24.27
N VAL A 58 -6.49 6.70 -25.27
CA VAL A 58 -7.81 6.06 -25.12
C VAL A 58 -7.59 4.61 -24.71
N ASP A 59 -8.50 4.08 -23.88
CA ASP A 59 -8.45 2.76 -23.26
C ASP A 59 -7.43 2.60 -22.11
N ASP A 60 -6.58 3.59 -21.84
CA ASP A 60 -5.75 3.58 -20.64
C ASP A 60 -6.60 3.70 -19.38
N VAL A 61 -6.21 2.97 -18.34
CA VAL A 61 -6.82 3.12 -17.02
C VAL A 61 -6.00 4.15 -16.24
N ILE A 62 -6.67 5.20 -15.76
CA ILE A 62 -6.05 6.29 -15.04
C ILE A 62 -6.58 6.40 -13.62
N ALA A 63 -5.77 6.97 -12.74
CA ALA A 63 -6.17 7.37 -11.40
C ALA A 63 -6.18 8.89 -11.29
N PHE A 64 -7.21 9.42 -10.68
CA PHE A 64 -7.39 10.86 -10.48
C PHE A 64 -8.18 11.15 -9.19
N TYR A 65 -8.06 12.36 -8.67
CA TYR A 65 -8.84 12.81 -7.51
C TYR A 65 -10.27 13.12 -7.92
N GLY A 66 -11.25 12.50 -7.26
CA GLY A 66 -12.67 12.66 -7.55
C GLY A 66 -13.25 14.03 -7.19
N THR A 67 -12.64 14.70 -6.20
CA THR A 67 -13.01 16.04 -5.76
C THR A 67 -11.77 16.87 -5.52
N LYS A 68 -11.93 18.22 -5.50
CA LYS A 68 -10.82 19.15 -5.22
C LYS A 68 -10.19 18.93 -3.83
N ASP A 69 -10.91 18.31 -2.91
CA ASP A 69 -10.45 18.05 -1.53
C ASP A 69 -9.56 16.80 -1.42
N ALA A 70 -9.24 16.15 -2.55
CA ALA A 70 -8.40 14.95 -2.64
C ALA A 70 -8.83 13.80 -1.69
N ALA A 71 -10.11 13.81 -1.26
CA ALA A 71 -10.62 12.83 -0.29
C ALA A 71 -10.83 11.43 -0.89
N SER A 72 -11.01 11.34 -2.22
CA SER A 72 -11.23 10.07 -2.91
C SER A 72 -10.40 9.99 -4.18
N ILE A 73 -9.76 8.84 -4.40
CA ILE A 73 -9.06 8.50 -5.64
C ILE A 73 -9.98 7.59 -6.44
N ILE A 74 -10.27 8.01 -7.67
CA ILE A 74 -11.08 7.28 -8.63
C ILE A 74 -10.13 6.65 -9.65
N THR A 75 -10.42 5.41 -10.03
CA THR A 75 -9.68 4.69 -11.07
C THR A 75 -10.67 4.29 -12.14
N HIS A 76 -10.61 4.92 -13.33
CA HIS A 76 -11.50 4.65 -14.45
C HIS A 76 -10.72 4.61 -15.77
N ARG A 77 -11.36 4.06 -16.81
CA ARG A 77 -10.82 3.97 -18.17
C ARG A 77 -11.07 5.23 -18.95
N VAL A 78 -10.07 5.70 -19.68
CA VAL A 78 -10.15 6.85 -20.57
C VAL A 78 -10.94 6.48 -21.82
N VAL A 79 -12.02 7.19 -22.06
CA VAL A 79 -12.83 7.09 -23.29
C VAL A 79 -12.39 8.12 -24.31
N GLU A 80 -11.96 9.30 -23.83
CA GLU A 80 -11.51 10.40 -24.67
C GLU A 80 -10.51 11.25 -23.89
N ASN A 81 -9.41 11.61 -24.52
CA ASN A 81 -8.44 12.57 -23.97
C ASN A 81 -8.59 13.90 -24.71
N ARG A 82 -9.19 14.89 -24.05
CA ARG A 82 -9.42 16.24 -24.59
C ARG A 82 -8.25 17.17 -24.30
N VAL A 83 -7.15 16.96 -24.99
CA VAL A 83 -5.89 17.66 -24.74
C VAL A 83 -6.06 19.19 -24.76
N LEU A 84 -6.85 19.73 -25.70
CA LEU A 84 -7.07 21.19 -25.80
C LEU A 84 -7.88 21.77 -24.62
N MET A 85 -8.72 20.94 -23.98
CA MET A 85 -9.53 21.34 -22.81
C MET A 85 -8.84 21.02 -21.49
N GLY A 86 -7.79 20.21 -21.51
CA GLY A 86 -7.08 19.78 -20.32
C GLY A 86 -7.90 18.83 -19.43
N GLU A 87 -8.67 17.93 -20.04
CA GLU A 87 -9.58 17.02 -19.33
C GLU A 87 -9.67 15.65 -19.98
N PHE A 88 -10.05 14.65 -19.18
CA PHE A 88 -10.39 13.30 -19.65
C PHE A 88 -11.89 13.05 -19.52
N ILE A 89 -12.48 12.37 -20.51
CA ILE A 89 -13.75 11.70 -20.36
C ILE A 89 -13.47 10.26 -19.99
N THR A 90 -13.96 9.84 -18.83
CA THR A 90 -13.70 8.53 -18.26
C THR A 90 -14.96 7.69 -18.10
N LYS A 91 -14.77 6.39 -17.89
CA LYS A 91 -15.84 5.44 -17.61
C LYS A 91 -15.30 4.28 -16.77
N GLY A 92 -16.04 3.89 -15.74
CA GLY A 92 -15.77 2.63 -15.05
C GLY A 92 -16.18 1.44 -15.92
N ASP A 93 -15.40 0.37 -15.94
CA ASP A 93 -15.67 -0.80 -16.78
C ASP A 93 -17.01 -1.48 -16.43
N ALA A 94 -17.40 -1.45 -15.15
CA ALA A 94 -18.70 -1.95 -14.71
C ALA A 94 -19.86 -0.97 -14.93
N ASN A 95 -19.60 0.29 -15.27
CA ASN A 95 -20.63 1.31 -15.43
C ASN A 95 -21.30 1.21 -16.82
N ALA A 96 -22.59 1.47 -16.90
CA ALA A 96 -23.30 1.50 -18.18
C ALA A 96 -22.96 2.75 -19.01
N THR A 97 -22.74 3.89 -18.37
CA THR A 97 -22.53 5.20 -18.99
C THR A 97 -21.16 5.77 -18.66
N LYS A 98 -20.70 6.73 -19.47
CA LYS A 98 -19.54 7.56 -19.17
C LYS A 98 -19.79 8.39 -17.91
N ASP A 99 -18.71 8.79 -17.25
CA ASP A 99 -18.80 9.68 -16.09
C ASP A 99 -19.40 11.02 -16.51
N MET A 100 -20.30 11.56 -15.67
CA MET A 100 -21.00 12.81 -15.97
C MET A 100 -20.05 14.02 -15.93
N ASN A 101 -19.06 13.98 -15.04
CA ASN A 101 -18.09 15.05 -14.87
C ASN A 101 -16.76 14.64 -15.50
N PRO A 102 -16.21 15.43 -16.44
CA PRO A 102 -14.86 15.22 -16.93
C PRO A 102 -13.83 15.28 -15.79
N ALA A 103 -12.76 14.51 -15.92
CA ALA A 103 -11.64 14.55 -14.98
C ALA A 103 -10.59 15.57 -15.46
N PRO A 104 -10.42 16.72 -14.77
CA PRO A 104 -9.42 17.72 -15.15
C PRO A 104 -7.99 17.18 -14.99
N TYR A 105 -7.06 17.65 -15.81
CA TYR A 105 -5.65 17.30 -15.70
C TYR A 105 -5.04 17.64 -14.35
N ASP A 106 -5.52 18.70 -13.69
CA ASP A 106 -5.08 19.09 -12.34
C ASP A 106 -5.36 18.03 -11.27
N ASN A 107 -6.35 17.17 -11.52
CA ASN A 107 -6.70 16.07 -10.63
C ASN A 107 -6.01 14.75 -11.00
N PHE A 108 -5.30 14.69 -12.11
CA PHE A 108 -4.64 13.49 -12.60
C PHE A 108 -3.48 13.09 -11.68
N ILE A 109 -3.38 11.79 -11.38
CA ILE A 109 -2.30 11.20 -10.58
C ILE A 109 -1.34 10.43 -11.48
N GLY A 110 -1.89 9.63 -12.41
CA GLY A 110 -1.09 8.80 -13.29
C GLY A 110 -1.89 7.67 -13.93
N LYS A 111 -1.21 6.87 -14.74
CA LYS A 111 -1.75 5.69 -15.42
C LYS A 111 -1.51 4.44 -14.59
N VAL A 112 -2.50 3.56 -14.51
CA VAL A 112 -2.35 2.23 -13.91
C VAL A 112 -1.43 1.38 -14.79
N ALA A 113 -0.26 1.06 -14.28
CA ALA A 113 0.72 0.22 -14.99
C ALA A 113 0.45 -1.26 -14.74
N TYR A 114 0.14 -1.62 -13.48
CA TYR A 114 -0.12 -3.01 -13.07
C TYR A 114 -1.22 -3.05 -12.02
N SER A 115 -1.99 -4.15 -12.01
CA SER A 115 -2.94 -4.47 -10.96
C SER A 115 -2.72 -5.91 -10.48
N ILE A 116 -2.73 -6.10 -9.16
CA ILE A 116 -2.60 -7.42 -8.54
C ILE A 116 -3.90 -7.70 -7.78
N PRO A 117 -4.73 -8.62 -8.28
CA PRO A 117 -6.03 -8.91 -7.68
C PRO A 117 -5.88 -9.53 -6.28
N LYS A 118 -6.82 -9.22 -5.38
CA LYS A 118 -6.97 -9.79 -4.03
C LYS A 118 -5.85 -9.49 -3.02
N VAL A 119 -4.72 -8.95 -3.42
CA VAL A 119 -3.57 -8.67 -2.54
C VAL A 119 -3.77 -7.40 -1.70
N GLY A 120 -4.55 -6.45 -2.20
CA GLY A 120 -4.84 -5.20 -1.48
C GLY A 120 -5.56 -5.43 -0.14
N GLY A 121 -6.45 -6.43 -0.07
CA GLY A 121 -7.10 -6.80 1.19
C GLY A 121 -6.11 -7.29 2.25
N ILE A 122 -5.13 -8.10 1.86
CA ILE A 122 -4.07 -8.58 2.76
C ILE A 122 -3.19 -7.41 3.20
N ALA A 123 -2.83 -6.51 2.29
CA ALA A 123 -2.06 -5.32 2.60
C ALA A 123 -2.78 -4.42 3.62
N LEU A 124 -4.09 -4.20 3.47
CA LEU A 124 -4.90 -3.43 4.42
C LEU A 124 -4.92 -4.07 5.82
N VAL A 125 -5.05 -5.40 5.91
CA VAL A 125 -5.02 -6.11 7.19
C VAL A 125 -3.65 -5.99 7.86
N LEU A 126 -2.57 -6.20 7.10
CA LEU A 126 -1.20 -6.15 7.63
C LEU A 126 -0.78 -4.73 8.06
N THR A 127 -1.27 -3.70 7.40
CA THR A 127 -0.94 -2.30 7.70
C THR A 127 -1.89 -1.65 8.70
N GLY A 128 -3.06 -2.25 8.90
CA GLY A 128 -4.06 -1.82 9.87
C GLY A 128 -3.64 -2.05 11.32
N VAL A 129 -4.51 -1.68 12.24
CA VAL A 129 -4.30 -1.86 13.69
C VAL A 129 -4.08 -3.33 14.04
N TYR A 130 -4.82 -4.23 13.42
CA TYR A 130 -4.69 -5.69 13.63
C TYR A 130 -3.32 -6.23 13.19
N GLY A 131 -2.77 -5.76 12.08
CA GLY A 131 -1.43 -6.16 11.64
C GLY A 131 -0.34 -5.69 12.60
N LYS A 132 -0.46 -4.48 13.16
CA LYS A 132 0.46 -3.96 14.20
C LYS A 132 0.40 -4.79 15.49
N ILE A 133 -0.80 -5.20 15.91
CA ILE A 133 -1.00 -6.06 17.10
C ILE A 133 -0.39 -7.45 16.85
N LEU A 134 -0.61 -8.06 15.69
CA LEU A 134 -0.03 -9.35 15.32
C LEU A 134 1.50 -9.28 15.26
N ALA A 135 2.06 -8.24 14.64
CA ALA A 135 3.51 -8.04 14.59
C ALA A 135 4.12 -7.84 15.98
N GLY A 136 3.49 -7.02 16.83
CA GLY A 136 3.90 -6.82 18.23
C GLY A 136 3.83 -8.12 19.04
N GLY A 137 2.76 -8.90 18.89
CA GLY A 137 2.60 -10.19 19.52
C GLY A 137 3.64 -11.22 19.09
N ALA A 138 3.98 -11.26 17.79
CA ALA A 138 5.01 -12.14 17.26
C ALA A 138 6.41 -11.78 17.80
N ILE A 139 6.74 -10.50 17.88
CA ILE A 139 8.00 -10.03 18.45
C ILE A 139 8.09 -10.40 19.93
N LEU A 140 7.03 -10.14 20.70
CA LEU A 140 6.98 -10.50 22.12
C LEU A 140 7.12 -12.00 22.33
N GLY A 141 6.43 -12.81 21.54
CA GLY A 141 6.57 -14.27 21.55
C GLY A 141 7.99 -14.75 21.24
N ALA A 142 8.64 -14.16 20.25
CA ALA A 142 10.01 -14.47 19.90
C ALA A 142 10.99 -14.14 21.05
N VAL A 143 10.80 -13.00 21.73
CA VAL A 143 11.62 -12.60 22.89
C VAL A 143 11.43 -13.57 24.06
N ILE A 144 10.18 -13.98 24.35
CA ILE A 144 9.87 -14.95 25.41
C ILE A 144 10.52 -16.31 25.09
N LEU A 145 10.36 -16.81 23.85
CA LEU A 145 10.97 -18.07 23.43
C LEU A 145 12.50 -18.02 23.51
N HIS A 146 13.11 -16.91 23.10
CA HIS A 146 14.55 -16.71 23.21
C HIS A 146 15.00 -16.70 24.67
N GLY A 147 14.27 -16.05 25.57
CA GLY A 147 14.54 -16.03 27.00
C GLY A 147 14.46 -17.44 27.62
N ILE A 148 13.44 -18.21 27.28
CA ILE A 148 13.29 -19.60 27.75
C ILE A 148 14.46 -20.46 27.26
N ALA A 149 14.81 -20.36 25.97
CA ALA A 149 15.92 -21.10 25.38
C ALA A 149 17.24 -20.76 26.06
N SER A 150 17.49 -19.49 26.39
CA SER A 150 18.68 -19.02 27.09
C SER A 150 18.78 -19.61 28.50
N VAL A 151 17.68 -19.65 29.27
CA VAL A 151 17.62 -20.24 30.59
C VAL A 151 17.89 -21.76 30.57
N ILE A 152 17.32 -22.46 29.58
CA ILE A 152 17.52 -23.90 29.41
C ILE A 152 18.99 -24.19 29.06
N ASN A 153 19.58 -23.41 28.14
CA ASN A 153 20.99 -23.59 27.79
C ASN A 153 21.92 -23.32 28.99
N SER A 154 21.67 -22.24 29.74
CA SER A 154 22.47 -21.92 30.95
C SER A 154 22.37 -23.01 32.02
N LYS A 155 21.22 -23.68 32.19
CA LYS A 155 21.10 -24.85 33.07
C LYS A 155 21.93 -26.04 32.57
N ARG A 156 21.83 -26.32 31.26
CA ARG A 156 22.61 -27.43 30.64
C ARG A 156 24.12 -27.23 30.76
N GLU A 157 24.62 -26.01 30.66
CA GLU A 157 26.06 -25.73 30.89
C GLU A 157 26.44 -25.98 32.32
N LYS A 158 25.68 -25.52 33.32
CA LYS A 158 25.97 -25.76 34.74
C LYS A 158 25.94 -27.26 35.10
N ASP A 159 24.97 -28.00 34.57
CA ASP A 159 24.89 -29.45 34.81
C ASP A 159 26.07 -30.19 34.18
N LYS A 160 26.63 -29.72 33.08
CA LYS A 160 27.87 -30.27 32.49
C LYS A 160 29.10 -29.97 33.31
N ASP A 161 29.26 -28.70 33.73
CA ASP A 161 30.41 -28.28 34.54
C ASP A 161 30.45 -29.03 35.88
N GLU A 162 29.27 -29.26 36.51
CA GLU A 162 29.14 -30.03 37.76
C GLU A 162 29.44 -31.51 37.55
N ALA A 163 29.04 -32.10 36.41
CA ALA A 163 29.37 -33.48 36.06
C ALA A 163 30.88 -33.69 35.79
N GLU A 164 31.50 -32.72 35.12
CA GLU A 164 32.95 -32.76 34.81
C GLU A 164 33.79 -32.64 36.08
N HIS A 165 33.40 -31.73 37.00
CA HIS A 165 34.05 -31.55 38.27
C HIS A 165 33.92 -32.77 39.21
N LEU A 166 32.82 -33.52 39.14
CA LEU A 166 32.61 -34.74 39.86
C LEU A 166 33.41 -35.94 39.30
N SER A 167 33.72 -35.92 37.99
CA SER A 167 34.57 -36.94 37.37
C SER A 167 36.04 -36.79 37.73
N GLU A 168 36.56 -35.53 37.75
CA GLU A 168 37.96 -35.23 38.14
C GLU A 168 38.27 -35.57 39.61
N LYS A 169 37.28 -35.55 40.47
CA LYS A 169 37.46 -35.81 41.90
C LYS A 169 37.49 -37.33 42.26
N LYS A 170 37.27 -38.19 41.29
CA LYS A 170 37.24 -39.66 41.46
C LYS A 170 38.47 -40.38 40.94
N GLU A 171 39.40 -39.66 40.26
CA GLU A 171 40.75 -40.12 39.94
C GLU A 171 41.73 -39.73 41.06
#